data_70f818e1b6dff258293b5acdd01d8dfe
#
_entry.id   70f818e1b6dff258293b5acdd01d8dfe
#
_cell.length_a   1.000
_cell.length_b   1.000
_cell.length_c   1.000
_cell.angle_alpha   90.00
_cell.angle_beta   90.00
_cell.angle_gamma   90.00
#
_symmetry.space_group_name_H-M   'P 1'
#
loop_
_entity.id
_entity.type
_entity.pdbx_description
1 polymer ?
#
loop_
_entity_poly.entity_id
_entity_poly.type
_entity_poly.pdbx_seq_one_letter_code
_entity_poly.pdbx_strand_id
1 'polypeptide(L)'
;DELDWSLSYSYANRNVPDRRRYLQNDALETGTIQLTTGNDISREWTKLDEHILSAAVNDKHDFDLNGWRPSIKVGAYGEYRTREYKTREFIYNWEPENNTLPADFRKCDLPTLLSNSDNFGQDKLYLLEEPNMRDNYKGHNTMGAGYLAATLPLGKLNVYAGVRYEYDKMELVTNTRDDRPSPLSHFYKYSDLFPSLNTPYKISDKHQLRLSYGKTVNPTLLPCATSSAACHTSTRTLA
;
A
#
# COMPACT_ATOMS: atom_id res chain seq x y z
N ASP A 1 -33.05 -13.85 -16.45
CA ASP A 1 -32.54 -13.61 -15.11
C ASP A 1 -31.17 -14.25 -15.00
N GLU A 2 -30.19 -13.54 -14.47
CA GLU A 2 -28.82 -14.00 -14.32
C GLU A 2 -28.33 -13.58 -12.94
N LEU A 3 -28.11 -14.55 -12.05
CA LEU A 3 -27.53 -14.34 -10.72
C LEU A 3 -26.10 -14.84 -10.73
N ASP A 4 -25.17 -13.96 -10.40
CA ASP A 4 -23.76 -14.31 -10.17
C ASP A 4 -23.30 -13.91 -8.78
N TRP A 5 -22.39 -14.70 -8.21
CA TRP A 5 -21.77 -14.40 -6.94
C TRP A 5 -20.31 -14.86 -6.92
N SER A 6 -19.52 -14.20 -6.15
CA SER A 6 -18.12 -14.57 -5.94
C SER A 6 -17.72 -14.38 -4.48
N LEU A 7 -16.86 -15.27 -4.01
CA LEU A 7 -16.17 -15.19 -2.73
C LEU A 7 -14.69 -15.39 -2.99
N SER A 8 -13.87 -14.48 -2.52
CA SER A 8 -12.42 -14.53 -2.75
C SER A 8 -11.66 -14.27 -1.46
N TYR A 9 -10.59 -15.04 -1.28
CA TYR A 9 -9.59 -14.81 -0.26
C TYR A 9 -8.22 -14.68 -0.92
N SER A 10 -7.47 -13.67 -0.54
CA SER A 10 -6.13 -13.42 -1.03
C SER A 10 -5.17 -13.19 0.13
N TYR A 11 -3.99 -13.77 0.02
CA TYR A 11 -2.90 -13.56 0.96
C TYR A 11 -1.67 -13.07 0.21
N ALA A 12 -1.11 -11.94 0.66
CA ALA A 12 0.13 -11.41 0.15
C ALA A 12 1.15 -11.29 1.30
N ASN A 13 2.37 -11.72 1.03
CA ASN A 13 3.49 -11.66 1.98
C ASN A 13 4.71 -11.04 1.31
N ARG A 14 5.38 -10.16 2.03
CA ARG A 14 6.71 -9.68 1.68
C ARG A 14 7.62 -9.89 2.87
N ASN A 15 8.68 -10.66 2.67
CA ASN A 15 9.71 -10.88 3.67
C ASN A 15 11.07 -10.45 3.11
N VAL A 16 11.72 -9.51 3.78
CA VAL A 16 13.06 -9.05 3.43
C VAL A 16 13.97 -9.35 4.62
N PRO A 17 14.58 -10.52 4.64
CA PRO A 17 15.49 -10.89 5.70
C PRO A 17 16.87 -10.28 5.46
N ASP A 18 17.47 -9.74 6.53
CA ASP A 18 18.87 -9.34 6.57
C ASP A 18 19.28 -8.34 5.46
N ARG A 19 18.46 -7.32 5.22
CA ARG A 19 18.85 -6.21 4.36
C ARG A 19 20.02 -5.47 5.03
N ARG A 20 21.15 -5.40 4.35
CA ARG A 20 22.36 -4.73 4.86
C ARG A 20 22.51 -3.37 4.19
N ARG A 21 22.78 -2.37 4.99
CA ARG A 21 23.11 -1.01 4.56
C ARG A 21 24.42 -0.59 5.19
N TYR A 22 25.25 0.08 4.42
CA TYR A 22 26.48 0.70 4.91
C TYR A 22 26.77 1.95 4.11
N LEU A 23 27.36 2.93 4.77
CA LEU A 23 27.84 4.15 4.15
C LEU A 23 29.37 4.10 4.07
N GLN A 24 29.89 4.38 2.89
CA GLN A 24 31.31 4.52 2.65
C GLN A 24 31.63 5.94 2.19
N ASN A 25 32.56 6.59 2.88
CA ASN A 25 33.09 7.87 2.44
C ASN A 25 34.37 7.62 1.65
N ASP A 26 34.34 8.00 0.36
CA ASP A 26 35.54 7.98 -0.47
C ASP A 26 36.38 9.23 -0.17
N ALA A 27 37.53 9.03 0.44
CA ALA A 27 38.49 10.11 0.64
C ALA A 27 39.24 10.34 -0.68
N LEU A 28 38.74 11.23 -1.51
CA LEU A 28 39.31 11.60 -2.82
C LEU A 28 40.79 11.88 -2.82
N GLU A 29 41.35 12.35 -1.70
CA GLU A 29 42.78 12.68 -1.57
C GLU A 29 43.65 11.48 -1.25
N THR A 30 43.12 10.41 -0.65
CA THR A 30 43.88 9.24 -0.19
C THR A 30 43.57 7.97 -0.96
N GLY A 31 42.53 7.94 -1.81
CA GLY A 31 42.08 6.76 -2.56
C GLY A 31 41.61 5.61 -1.67
N THR A 32 41.34 5.88 -0.38
CA THR A 32 40.88 4.88 0.58
C THR A 32 39.43 5.09 0.93
N ILE A 33 38.65 4.00 0.93
CA ILE A 33 37.29 3.99 1.39
C ILE A 33 37.27 4.01 2.91
N GLN A 34 36.58 4.99 3.50
CA GLN A 34 36.45 5.07 4.95
C GLN A 34 35.06 4.56 5.36
N LEU A 35 35.06 3.65 6.33
CA LEU A 35 33.82 3.16 6.96
C LEU A 35 33.51 3.99 8.19
N THR A 36 32.24 4.30 8.37
CA THR A 36 31.69 4.94 9.56
C THR A 36 30.80 3.94 10.32
N THR A 37 30.56 4.18 11.61
CA THR A 37 29.69 3.35 12.46
C THR A 37 28.43 4.10 12.86
N GLY A 38 27.61 3.49 13.67
CA GLY A 38 26.31 3.98 14.04
C GLY A 38 25.28 3.64 12.97
N ASN A 39 24.38 4.55 12.66
CA ASN A 39 23.35 4.31 11.66
C ASN A 39 23.89 4.08 10.23
N ASP A 40 25.18 4.23 10.03
CA ASP A 40 25.84 4.07 8.73
C ASP A 40 26.07 2.60 8.35
N ILE A 41 26.09 1.70 9.34
CA ILE A 41 26.21 0.25 9.12
C ILE A 41 25.06 -0.42 9.85
N SER A 42 24.07 -0.89 9.09
CA SER A 42 22.89 -1.52 9.68
C SER A 42 22.47 -2.81 8.97
N ARG A 43 21.67 -3.60 9.72
CA ARG A 43 20.98 -4.80 9.25
C ARG A 43 19.51 -4.68 9.59
N GLU A 44 18.65 -4.89 8.60
CA GLU A 44 17.22 -4.70 8.72
C GLU A 44 16.47 -5.99 8.32
N TRP A 45 15.45 -6.33 9.09
CA TRP A 45 14.48 -7.39 8.79
C TRP A 45 13.11 -6.77 8.70
N THR A 46 12.47 -6.89 7.54
CA THR A 46 11.10 -6.40 7.35
C THR A 46 10.16 -7.53 6.95
N LYS A 47 8.97 -7.49 7.51
CA LYS A 47 7.89 -8.42 7.19
C LYS A 47 6.59 -7.68 7.00
N LEU A 48 5.89 -8.00 5.91
CA LEU A 48 4.54 -7.52 5.63
C LEU A 48 3.66 -8.74 5.34
N ASP A 49 2.56 -8.82 6.05
CA ASP A 49 1.50 -9.80 5.85
C ASP A 49 0.19 -9.05 5.53
N GLU A 50 -0.49 -9.44 4.47
CA GLU A 50 -1.77 -8.87 4.06
C GLU A 50 -2.77 -9.97 3.73
N HIS A 51 -3.96 -9.86 4.30
CA HIS A 51 -5.09 -10.74 4.05
C HIS A 51 -6.25 -9.92 3.50
N ILE A 52 -6.88 -10.39 2.44
CA ILE A 52 -8.01 -9.75 1.80
C ILE A 52 -9.12 -10.80 1.63
N LEU A 53 -10.27 -10.54 2.21
CA LEU A 53 -11.50 -11.30 2.02
C LEU A 53 -12.49 -10.42 1.28
N SER A 54 -13.03 -10.89 0.16
CA SER A 54 -14.04 -10.15 -0.59
C SER A 54 -15.18 -11.04 -1.05
N ALA A 55 -16.37 -10.45 -1.13
CA ALA A 55 -17.56 -11.10 -1.63
C ALA A 55 -18.33 -10.14 -2.55
N ALA A 56 -18.94 -10.68 -3.59
CA ALA A 56 -19.82 -9.95 -4.49
C ALA A 56 -21.04 -10.78 -4.83
N VAL A 57 -22.16 -10.11 -5.02
CA VAL A 57 -23.39 -10.68 -5.57
C VAL A 57 -23.97 -9.71 -6.57
N ASN A 58 -24.40 -10.23 -7.71
CA ASN A 58 -25.01 -9.43 -8.76
C ASN A 58 -26.23 -10.20 -9.30
N ASP A 59 -27.29 -9.47 -9.58
CA ASP A 59 -28.48 -9.96 -10.22
C ASP A 59 -28.84 -9.09 -11.42
N LYS A 60 -29.11 -9.71 -12.55
CA LYS A 60 -29.51 -9.05 -13.78
C LYS A 60 -30.84 -9.59 -14.23
N HIS A 61 -31.77 -8.68 -14.44
CA HIS A 61 -33.09 -8.98 -14.96
C HIS A 61 -33.30 -8.32 -16.33
N ASP A 62 -33.61 -9.12 -17.34
CA ASP A 62 -33.97 -8.67 -18.68
C ASP A 62 -35.48 -8.66 -18.85
N PHE A 63 -36.06 -7.52 -19.26
CA PHE A 63 -37.46 -7.36 -19.52
C PHE A 63 -37.76 -7.54 -21.01
N ASP A 64 -38.92 -8.08 -21.36
CA ASP A 64 -39.44 -8.06 -22.72
C ASP A 64 -40.77 -7.33 -22.74
N LEU A 65 -40.75 -6.11 -23.24
CA LEU A 65 -41.91 -5.21 -23.31
C LEU A 65 -42.28 -4.96 -24.79
N ASN A 66 -43.00 -5.91 -25.38
CA ASN A 66 -43.43 -5.84 -26.79
C ASN A 66 -42.26 -5.63 -27.78
N GLY A 67 -41.18 -6.36 -27.59
CA GLY A 67 -39.99 -6.28 -28.45
C GLY A 67 -38.94 -5.24 -28.01
N TRP A 68 -39.27 -4.40 -27.01
CA TRP A 68 -38.27 -3.57 -26.32
C TRP A 68 -37.68 -4.33 -25.15
N ARG A 69 -36.36 -4.45 -25.10
CA ARG A 69 -35.62 -5.30 -24.11
C ARG A 69 -34.72 -4.48 -23.23
N PRO A 70 -35.22 -3.73 -22.26
CA PRO A 70 -34.39 -3.10 -21.24
C PRO A 70 -33.91 -4.14 -20.24
N SER A 71 -32.78 -3.84 -19.56
CA SER A 71 -32.33 -4.67 -18.45
C SER A 71 -31.96 -3.80 -17.25
N ILE A 72 -32.14 -4.37 -16.06
CA ILE A 72 -31.70 -3.79 -14.79
C ILE A 72 -30.71 -4.74 -14.17
N LYS A 73 -29.62 -4.18 -13.64
CA LYS A 73 -28.60 -4.91 -12.88
C LYS A 73 -28.45 -4.28 -11.51
N VAL A 74 -28.54 -5.09 -10.45
CA VAL A 74 -28.26 -4.70 -9.07
C VAL A 74 -27.12 -5.54 -8.54
N GLY A 75 -26.34 -5.01 -7.62
CA GLY A 75 -25.30 -5.80 -7.00
C GLY A 75 -24.79 -5.16 -5.73
N ALA A 76 -24.13 -5.99 -4.93
CA ALA A 76 -23.43 -5.61 -3.72
C ALA A 76 -22.02 -6.19 -3.70
N TYR A 77 -21.11 -5.46 -3.09
CA TYR A 77 -19.73 -5.85 -2.88
C TYR A 77 -19.31 -5.54 -1.46
N GLY A 78 -18.54 -6.44 -0.85
CA GLY A 78 -17.92 -6.23 0.43
C GLY A 78 -16.47 -6.72 0.41
N GLU A 79 -15.59 -5.97 1.06
CA GLU A 79 -14.18 -6.33 1.24
C GLU A 79 -13.74 -6.04 2.67
N TYR A 80 -13.00 -6.97 3.24
CA TYR A 80 -12.28 -6.78 4.49
C TYR A 80 -10.81 -7.09 4.28
N ARG A 81 -9.95 -6.13 4.61
CA ARG A 81 -8.51 -6.22 4.44
C ARG A 81 -7.81 -5.96 5.75
N THR A 82 -6.84 -6.82 6.08
CA THR A 82 -5.92 -6.61 7.18
C THR A 82 -4.50 -6.55 6.66
N ARG A 83 -3.68 -5.67 7.22
CA ARG A 83 -2.28 -5.52 6.85
C ARG A 83 -1.45 -5.29 8.09
N GLU A 84 -0.40 -6.08 8.27
CA GLU A 84 0.56 -5.93 9.36
C GLU A 84 1.96 -5.76 8.78
N TYR A 85 2.64 -4.70 9.19
CA TYR A 85 4.03 -4.43 8.82
C TYR A 85 4.88 -4.36 10.08
N LYS A 86 5.98 -5.11 10.05
CA LYS A 86 6.96 -5.16 11.14
C LYS A 86 8.36 -4.97 10.58
N THR A 87 9.16 -4.18 11.28
CA THR A 87 10.57 -4.01 11.01
C THR A 87 11.38 -4.13 12.27
N ARG A 88 12.60 -4.66 12.15
CA ARG A 88 13.63 -4.66 13.19
C ARG A 88 14.93 -4.22 12.53
N GLU A 89 15.60 -3.26 13.13
CA GLU A 89 16.89 -2.74 12.67
C GLU A 89 17.95 -2.95 13.73
N PHE A 90 19.10 -3.39 13.31
CA PHE A 90 20.29 -3.55 14.14
C PHE A 90 21.39 -2.70 13.54
N ILE A 91 22.06 -1.93 14.39
CA ILE A 91 23.18 -1.07 14.01
C ILE A 91 24.47 -1.57 14.64
N TYR A 92 25.57 -1.38 13.92
CA TYR A 92 26.90 -1.65 14.44
C TYR A 92 27.46 -0.37 15.07
N ASN A 93 27.72 -0.42 16.36
CA ASN A 93 28.32 0.66 17.12
C ASN A 93 29.72 0.30 17.60
N TRP A 94 30.52 1.33 17.81
CA TRP A 94 31.84 1.24 18.40
C TRP A 94 31.85 1.97 19.75
N GLU A 95 32.17 1.26 20.80
CA GLU A 95 32.39 1.83 22.11
C GLU A 95 33.90 1.80 22.39
N PRO A 96 34.57 2.83 22.98
CA PRO A 96 34.00 3.89 23.83
C PRO A 96 34.00 5.29 23.24
N GLU A 97 34.42 5.54 22.03
CA GLU A 97 34.68 6.89 21.53
C GLU A 97 33.57 7.45 20.63
N ASN A 98 32.38 7.72 21.17
CA ASN A 98 31.29 8.37 20.41
C ASN A 98 31.01 7.74 19.02
N ASN A 99 31.09 6.41 18.93
CA ASN A 99 30.92 5.65 17.68
C ASN A 99 31.97 5.95 16.59
N THR A 100 33.15 6.44 16.95
CA THR A 100 34.19 6.70 15.98
C THR A 100 35.11 5.48 15.89
N LEU A 101 35.14 4.79 14.76
CA LEU A 101 36.07 3.70 14.50
C LEU A 101 37.50 4.19 14.55
N PRO A 102 38.44 3.39 15.14
CA PRO A 102 39.87 3.63 15.02
C PRO A 102 40.35 3.76 13.56
N ALA A 103 41.40 4.51 13.35
CA ALA A 103 41.89 4.84 12.00
C ALA A 103 42.20 3.57 11.16
N ASP A 104 42.66 2.51 11.78
CA ASP A 104 43.01 1.25 11.10
C ASP A 104 41.73 0.53 10.60
N PHE A 105 40.63 0.59 11.36
CA PHE A 105 39.35 0.00 10.96
C PHE A 105 38.62 0.84 9.91
N ARG A 106 38.79 2.16 9.94
CA ARG A 106 38.15 3.05 8.92
C ARG A 106 38.67 2.80 7.50
N LYS A 107 39.86 2.20 7.38
CA LYS A 107 40.48 1.85 6.09
C LYS A 107 40.24 0.41 5.66
N CYS A 108 39.63 -0.41 6.50
CA CYS A 108 39.26 -1.78 6.16
C CYS A 108 38.02 -1.81 5.27
N ASP A 109 37.96 -2.78 4.37
CA ASP A 109 36.69 -3.13 3.71
C ASP A 109 35.72 -3.77 4.70
N LEU A 110 34.42 -3.59 4.46
CA LEU A 110 33.36 -4.05 5.36
C LEU A 110 33.41 -5.57 5.63
N PRO A 111 33.57 -6.45 4.62
CA PRO A 111 33.73 -7.88 4.86
C PRO A 111 34.86 -8.23 5.82
N THR A 112 36.01 -7.63 5.67
CA THR A 112 37.17 -7.85 6.55
C THR A 112 36.88 -7.36 7.98
N LEU A 113 36.26 -6.18 8.12
CA LEU A 113 35.87 -5.64 9.42
C LEU A 113 34.88 -6.55 10.16
N LEU A 114 33.86 -7.05 9.49
CA LEU A 114 32.75 -7.80 10.09
C LEU A 114 33.02 -9.32 10.18
N SER A 115 34.01 -9.87 9.48
CA SER A 115 34.33 -11.30 9.53
C SER A 115 35.26 -11.68 10.67
N ASN A 116 36.06 -10.74 11.18
CA ASN A 116 36.97 -11.02 12.26
C ASN A 116 36.25 -10.91 13.63
N SER A 117 36.11 -12.05 14.32
CA SER A 117 35.50 -12.11 15.66
C SER A 117 36.22 -11.25 16.70
N ASP A 118 37.53 -11.02 16.54
CA ASP A 118 38.33 -10.23 17.47
C ASP A 118 37.98 -8.73 17.44
N ASN A 119 37.27 -8.29 16.41
CA ASN A 119 36.78 -6.93 16.31
C ASN A 119 35.51 -6.67 17.16
N PHE A 120 34.92 -7.72 17.73
CA PHE A 120 33.69 -7.64 18.53
C PHE A 120 33.97 -7.89 20.01
N GLY A 121 33.26 -7.20 20.88
CA GLY A 121 33.32 -7.40 22.33
C GLY A 121 33.14 -6.11 23.11
N GLN A 122 33.48 -6.19 24.40
CA GLN A 122 33.50 -5.02 25.27
C GLN A 122 34.60 -4.07 24.78
N ASP A 123 34.34 -2.77 24.72
CA ASP A 123 35.21 -1.72 24.18
C ASP A 123 35.59 -1.92 22.69
N LYS A 124 34.76 -2.64 21.94
CA LYS A 124 34.96 -2.91 20.51
C LYS A 124 33.61 -2.72 19.76
N LEU A 125 33.54 -3.28 18.53
CA LEU A 125 32.30 -3.34 17.79
C LEU A 125 31.22 -4.17 18.54
N TYR A 126 30.03 -3.68 18.61
CA TYR A 126 28.90 -4.43 19.11
C TYR A 126 27.67 -4.14 18.24
N LEU A 127 26.75 -5.10 18.23
CA LEU A 127 25.48 -5.00 17.51
C LEU A 127 24.39 -4.58 18.50
N LEU A 128 23.75 -3.45 18.23
CA LEU A 128 22.67 -2.91 19.02
C LEU A 128 21.36 -2.98 18.22
N GLU A 129 20.28 -3.46 18.81
CA GLU A 129 18.97 -3.30 18.22
C GLU A 129 18.49 -1.84 18.40
N GLU A 130 18.29 -1.17 17.27
CA GLU A 130 17.68 0.17 17.25
C GLU A 130 16.17 -0.01 17.35
N PRO A 131 15.54 0.42 18.47
CA PRO A 131 14.09 0.32 18.56
C PRO A 131 13.45 1.26 17.52
N ASN A 132 12.62 0.69 16.67
CA ASN A 132 11.93 1.42 15.60
C ASN A 132 10.45 1.04 15.55
N MET A 133 9.75 1.22 16.68
CA MET A 133 8.36 0.82 16.78
C MET A 133 7.41 1.71 15.99
N ARG A 134 7.78 2.96 15.68
CA ARG A 134 6.97 3.86 14.84
C ARG A 134 6.79 3.32 13.42
N ASP A 135 7.77 2.60 12.91
CA ASP A 135 7.70 2.02 11.57
C ASP A 135 6.82 0.77 11.51
N ASN A 136 6.45 0.21 12.68
CA ASN A 136 5.53 -0.90 12.77
C ASN A 136 4.09 -0.41 12.74
N TYR A 137 3.24 -1.00 11.90
CA TYR A 137 1.83 -0.64 11.85
C TYR A 137 0.92 -1.84 11.58
N LYS A 138 -0.34 -1.69 12.01
CA LYS A 138 -1.45 -2.57 11.65
C LYS A 138 -2.53 -1.75 10.97
N GLY A 139 -3.02 -2.21 9.86
CA GLY A 139 -4.10 -1.59 9.11
C GLY A 139 -5.28 -2.53 8.95
N HIS A 140 -6.48 -1.99 9.12
CA HIS A 140 -7.74 -2.67 8.83
C HIS A 140 -8.54 -1.80 7.89
N ASN A 141 -9.05 -2.40 6.81
CA ASN A 141 -9.94 -1.71 5.89
C ASN A 141 -11.22 -2.51 5.72
N THR A 142 -12.36 -1.86 5.80
CA THR A 142 -13.67 -2.43 5.54
C THR A 142 -14.36 -1.58 4.49
N MET A 143 -14.63 -2.17 3.33
CA MET A 143 -15.31 -1.54 2.21
C MET A 143 -16.63 -2.24 1.92
N GLY A 144 -17.68 -1.48 1.73
CA GLY A 144 -18.98 -1.95 1.28
C GLY A 144 -19.48 -1.11 0.12
N ALA A 145 -20.06 -1.73 -0.88
CA ALA A 145 -20.65 -1.02 -2.00
C ALA A 145 -21.93 -1.70 -2.49
N GLY A 146 -22.85 -0.88 -2.96
CA GLY A 146 -24.06 -1.34 -3.66
C GLY A 146 -24.28 -0.53 -4.91
N TYR A 147 -24.81 -1.14 -5.96
CA TYR A 147 -25.06 -0.44 -7.21
C TYR A 147 -26.36 -0.87 -7.87
N LEU A 148 -26.90 0.06 -8.65
CA LEU A 148 -28.03 -0.13 -9.56
C LEU A 148 -27.61 0.38 -10.94
N ALA A 149 -27.83 -0.41 -11.98
CA ALA A 149 -27.56 -0.05 -13.36
C ALA A 149 -28.73 -0.45 -14.25
N ALA A 150 -29.00 0.35 -15.28
CA ALA A 150 -29.99 0.09 -16.30
C ALA A 150 -29.38 0.14 -17.69
N THR A 151 -29.85 -0.75 -18.56
CA THR A 151 -29.56 -0.75 -19.99
C THR A 151 -30.83 -0.53 -20.74
N LEU A 152 -30.91 0.56 -21.51
CA LEU A 152 -32.09 0.98 -22.26
C LEU A 152 -31.75 1.02 -23.76
N PRO A 153 -32.12 -0.02 -24.55
CA PRO A 153 -31.92 -0.01 -25.98
C PRO A 153 -33.03 0.85 -26.65
N LEU A 154 -32.65 1.97 -27.27
CA LEU A 154 -33.56 2.92 -27.93
C LEU A 154 -33.25 2.99 -29.43
N GLY A 155 -33.45 1.87 -30.14
CA GLY A 155 -33.14 1.76 -31.57
C GLY A 155 -31.65 1.92 -31.89
N LYS A 156 -31.24 3.06 -32.47
CA LYS A 156 -29.83 3.34 -32.79
C LYS A 156 -29.03 3.84 -31.56
N LEU A 157 -29.72 4.23 -30.49
CA LEU A 157 -29.12 4.71 -29.24
C LEU A 157 -29.27 3.63 -28.17
N ASN A 158 -28.18 3.29 -27.51
CA ASN A 158 -28.22 2.52 -26.27
C ASN A 158 -27.81 3.43 -25.09
N VAL A 159 -28.58 3.38 -24.02
CA VAL A 159 -28.26 4.14 -22.81
C VAL A 159 -27.91 3.17 -21.71
N TYR A 160 -26.70 3.28 -21.18
CA TYR A 160 -26.22 2.57 -19.99
C TYR A 160 -26.08 3.60 -18.88
N ALA A 161 -26.95 3.53 -17.89
CA ALA A 161 -26.93 4.44 -16.75
C ALA A 161 -26.80 3.63 -15.46
N GLY A 162 -26.03 4.13 -14.51
CA GLY A 162 -25.85 3.46 -13.23
C GLY A 162 -25.47 4.42 -12.12
N VAL A 163 -25.70 3.98 -10.91
CA VAL A 163 -25.24 4.63 -9.69
C VAL A 163 -24.69 3.58 -8.75
N ARG A 164 -23.53 3.87 -8.18
CA ARG A 164 -22.89 3.05 -7.16
C ARG A 164 -22.70 3.88 -5.90
N TYR A 165 -23.09 3.35 -4.77
CA TYR A 165 -22.78 3.89 -3.45
C TYR A 165 -21.63 3.09 -2.87
N GLU A 166 -20.61 3.77 -2.33
CA GLU A 166 -19.50 3.15 -1.62
C GLU A 166 -19.38 3.72 -0.22
N TYR A 167 -19.05 2.85 0.70
CA TYR A 167 -18.63 3.16 2.05
C TYR A 167 -17.32 2.48 2.34
N ASP A 168 -16.32 3.23 2.80
CA ASP A 168 -15.02 2.72 3.17
C ASP A 168 -14.64 3.24 4.56
N LYS A 169 -14.15 2.35 5.39
CA LYS A 169 -13.61 2.64 6.72
C LYS A 169 -12.24 2.01 6.86
N MET A 170 -11.23 2.84 7.02
CA MET A 170 -9.86 2.43 7.30
C MET A 170 -9.48 2.80 8.72
N GLU A 171 -8.84 1.88 9.42
CA GLU A 171 -8.17 2.06 10.68
C GLU A 171 -6.69 1.74 10.51
N LEU A 172 -5.83 2.68 10.90
CA LEU A 172 -4.38 2.51 10.93
C LEU A 172 -3.89 2.67 12.36
N VAL A 173 -3.32 1.61 12.93
CA VAL A 173 -2.71 1.61 14.25
C VAL A 173 -1.21 1.69 14.08
N THR A 174 -0.62 2.79 14.54
CA THR A 174 0.83 3.05 14.56
C THR A 174 1.32 3.21 15.96
N ASN A 175 2.63 3.35 16.18
CA ASN A 175 3.19 3.73 17.47
C ASN A 175 3.67 5.19 17.42
N THR A 176 3.54 5.89 18.53
CA THR A 176 4.02 7.28 18.71
C THR A 176 5.46 7.35 19.20
N ARG A 177 6.00 6.23 19.68
CA ARG A 177 7.35 6.11 20.24
C ARG A 177 8.09 4.94 19.61
N ASP A 178 9.41 5.04 19.57
CA ASP A 178 10.28 3.99 19.04
C ASP A 178 10.70 2.98 20.10
N ASP A 179 10.85 3.44 21.37
CA ASP A 179 11.42 2.71 22.48
C ASP A 179 10.47 1.74 23.16
N ARG A 180 9.14 1.97 23.00
CA ARG A 180 8.11 1.16 23.67
C ARG A 180 6.78 1.17 22.92
N PRO A 181 5.93 0.15 23.12
CA PRO A 181 4.57 0.14 22.58
C PRO A 181 3.79 1.39 23.02
N SER A 182 3.29 2.13 22.07
CA SER A 182 2.53 3.37 22.26
C SER A 182 1.49 3.53 21.16
N PRO A 183 0.50 2.61 21.08
CA PRO A 183 -0.42 2.54 19.95
C PRO A 183 -1.28 3.79 19.85
N LEU A 184 -1.42 4.28 18.63
CA LEU A 184 -2.31 5.37 18.24
C LEU A 184 -3.10 4.94 17.01
N SER A 185 -4.43 5.00 17.10
CA SER A 185 -5.33 4.67 15.99
C SER A 185 -5.72 5.92 15.21
N HIS A 186 -5.56 5.84 13.90
CA HIS A 186 -6.04 6.84 12.95
C HIS A 186 -7.19 6.23 12.15
N PHE A 187 -8.29 6.98 12.03
CA PHE A 187 -9.49 6.54 11.31
C PHE A 187 -9.75 7.42 10.10
N TYR A 188 -9.97 6.78 8.97
CA TYR A 188 -10.42 7.42 7.73
C TYR A 188 -11.73 6.78 7.33
N LYS A 189 -12.70 7.61 6.95
CA LYS A 189 -14.00 7.15 6.47
C LYS A 189 -14.41 8.01 5.29
N TYR A 190 -14.93 7.38 4.28
CA TYR A 190 -15.67 8.09 3.25
C TYR A 190 -16.92 7.32 2.87
N SER A 191 -17.90 8.05 2.35
CA SER A 191 -19.05 7.48 1.67
C SER A 191 -19.45 8.42 0.56
N ASP A 192 -19.68 7.89 -0.63
CA ASP A 192 -20.01 8.72 -1.79
C ASP A 192 -20.85 7.94 -2.81
N LEU A 193 -21.48 8.71 -3.72
CA LEU A 193 -22.25 8.22 -4.85
C LEU A 193 -21.45 8.43 -6.14
N PHE A 194 -21.41 7.40 -6.97
CA PHE A 194 -20.69 7.35 -8.24
C PHE A 194 -21.68 7.12 -9.38
N PRO A 195 -22.25 8.19 -9.93
CA PRO A 195 -23.07 8.08 -11.14
C PRO A 195 -22.21 7.79 -12.36
N SER A 196 -22.75 7.00 -13.27
CA SER A 196 -22.15 6.67 -14.55
C SER A 196 -23.19 6.70 -15.66
N LEU A 197 -22.80 7.19 -16.83
CA LEU A 197 -23.60 7.23 -18.04
C LEU A 197 -22.72 6.90 -19.23
N ASN A 198 -23.21 6.04 -20.12
CA ASN A 198 -22.56 5.73 -21.37
C ASN A 198 -23.61 5.56 -22.46
N THR A 199 -23.52 6.35 -23.53
CA THR A 199 -24.56 6.40 -24.56
C THR A 199 -23.91 6.25 -25.95
N PRO A 200 -23.70 5.02 -26.45
CA PRO A 200 -23.31 4.79 -27.80
C PRO A 200 -24.49 5.03 -28.77
N TYR A 201 -24.28 5.84 -29.80
CA TYR A 201 -25.22 6.10 -30.89
C TYR A 201 -24.64 5.58 -32.22
N LYS A 202 -25.34 4.63 -32.83
CA LYS A 202 -24.97 4.10 -34.16
C LYS A 202 -25.46 5.04 -35.26
N ILE A 203 -24.51 5.74 -35.89
CA ILE A 203 -24.79 6.61 -37.06
C ILE A 203 -25.00 5.73 -38.29
N SER A 204 -24.09 4.76 -38.49
CA SER A 204 -24.15 3.77 -39.57
C SER A 204 -23.46 2.47 -39.09
N ASP A 205 -23.44 1.43 -39.93
CA ASP A 205 -22.75 0.18 -39.60
C ASP A 205 -21.23 0.33 -39.39
N LYS A 206 -20.66 1.41 -39.92
CA LYS A 206 -19.21 1.69 -39.84
C LYS A 206 -18.86 2.84 -38.87
N HIS A 207 -19.86 3.60 -38.40
CA HIS A 207 -19.64 4.80 -37.57
C HIS A 207 -20.52 4.81 -36.35
N GLN A 208 -19.91 5.03 -35.19
CA GLN A 208 -20.58 5.14 -33.90
C GLN A 208 -20.03 6.38 -33.16
N LEU A 209 -20.92 7.15 -32.56
CA LEU A 209 -20.61 8.21 -31.61
C LEU A 209 -20.85 7.68 -30.20
N ARG A 210 -19.98 7.97 -29.26
CA ARG A 210 -20.14 7.59 -27.85
C ARG A 210 -19.93 8.79 -26.95
N LEU A 211 -20.89 9.02 -26.05
CA LEU A 211 -20.78 9.96 -24.95
C LEU A 211 -20.69 9.17 -23.63
N SER A 212 -19.73 9.50 -22.80
CA SER A 212 -19.54 8.84 -21.50
C SER A 212 -19.31 9.87 -20.41
N TYR A 213 -19.92 9.66 -19.26
CA TYR A 213 -19.70 10.41 -18.04
C TYR A 213 -19.55 9.43 -16.88
N GLY A 214 -18.62 9.72 -15.95
CA GLY A 214 -18.47 8.94 -14.73
C GLY A 214 -17.75 9.75 -13.67
N LYS A 215 -18.26 9.68 -12.44
CA LYS A 215 -17.57 10.15 -11.24
C LYS A 215 -16.80 8.98 -10.65
N THR A 216 -15.52 9.17 -10.33
CA THR A 216 -14.68 8.18 -9.68
C THR A 216 -13.91 8.81 -8.53
N VAL A 217 -13.53 8.00 -7.56
CA VAL A 217 -12.61 8.38 -6.48
C VAL A 217 -11.39 7.45 -6.50
N ASN A 218 -10.25 7.98 -6.14
CA ASN A 218 -9.08 7.18 -5.84
C ASN A 218 -8.97 7.05 -4.31
N PRO A 219 -9.41 5.93 -3.71
CA PRO A 219 -9.29 5.74 -2.28
C PRO A 219 -7.80 5.75 -1.91
N THR A 220 -7.47 6.43 -0.83
CA THR A 220 -6.10 6.42 -0.29
C THR A 220 -5.79 4.98 0.12
N LEU A 221 -4.88 4.34 -0.59
CA LEU A 221 -4.35 3.04 -0.21
C LEU A 221 -3.69 3.18 1.17
N LEU A 222 -3.75 2.14 1.99
CA LEU A 222 -2.98 2.07 3.22
C LEU A 222 -1.56 2.56 2.96
N PRO A 223 -1.09 3.63 3.63
CA PRO A 223 0.21 4.21 3.35
C PRO A 223 1.28 3.12 3.43
N CYS A 224 2.11 3.04 2.43
CA CYS A 224 3.36 2.33 2.53
C CYS A 224 4.19 3.17 3.52
N ALA A 225 4.36 2.70 4.75
CA ALA A 225 5.22 3.36 5.71
C ALA A 225 6.65 3.27 5.18
N THR A 226 7.06 4.28 4.46
CA THR A 226 8.47 4.60 4.26
C THR A 226 8.73 5.76 5.19
N SER A 227 9.74 5.60 6.03
CA SER A 227 10.25 6.63 6.93
C SER A 227 10.24 8.00 6.25
N SER A 228 9.64 8.99 6.91
CA SER A 228 9.78 10.42 6.67
C SER A 228 9.35 11.01 5.31
N ALA A 229 8.19 10.64 4.77
CA ALA A 229 7.59 11.44 3.72
C ALA A 229 6.11 11.72 4.05
N ALA A 230 5.81 12.97 4.31
CA ALA A 230 4.46 13.46 4.47
C ALA A 230 3.61 13.03 3.26
N CYS A 231 2.53 12.29 3.52
CA CYS A 231 1.57 11.92 2.51
C CYS A 231 0.81 13.19 2.07
N HIS A 232 1.26 13.80 0.97
CA HIS A 232 0.50 14.85 0.32
C HIS A 232 -0.73 14.23 -0.37
N THR A 233 -1.89 14.46 0.22
CA THR A 233 -3.18 14.25 -0.45
C THR A 233 -3.30 15.22 -1.62
N SER A 234 -3.00 14.77 -2.82
CA SER A 234 -3.33 15.52 -4.03
C SER A 234 -4.71 15.11 -4.52
N THR A 235 -5.72 15.90 -4.15
CA THR A 235 -7.02 15.87 -4.81
C THR A 235 -6.84 16.52 -6.17
N ARG A 236 -6.72 15.74 -7.23
CA ARG A 236 -6.86 16.25 -8.60
C ARG A 236 -8.30 16.07 -9.04
N THR A 237 -9.06 17.14 -9.03
CA THR A 237 -10.30 17.28 -9.78
C THR A 237 -9.90 17.43 -11.25
N LEU A 238 -10.26 16.48 -12.10
CA LEU A 238 -10.19 16.65 -13.55
C LEU A 238 -11.55 17.19 -14.01
N ALA A 239 -11.52 18.35 -14.60
CA ALA A 239 -12.65 18.96 -15.32
C ALA A 239 -12.84 18.32 -16.70
#